data_bb45bb077a61cba803c95b2433e4528d
#
_entry.id   bb45bb077a61cba803c95b2433e4528d
#
_cell.length_a   1.000
_cell.length_b   1.000
_cell.length_c   1.000
_cell.angle_alpha   90.00
_cell.angle_beta   90.00
_cell.angle_gamma   90.00
#
_symmetry.space_group_name_H-M   'P 1'
#
loop_
_entity.id
_entity.type
_entity.pdbx_description
1 polymer ?
#
loop_
_entity_poly.entity_id
_entity_poly.type
_entity_poly.pdbx_seq_one_letter_code
_entity_poly.pdbx_strand_id
1 'polypeptide(L)'
;DGKIVLPTICAHFDEVNEIAGPEFVPMVNKLGGSGFRITAYTQSAFDIEAKVGDKAKAGQILDNFNHLVMLRVRSVTTAKLLTDQVPEVEVVHLTPMSGVTDTAAQGTGVDFISRNDDIWTKTKVPMIEPADVLELPQGQAFALLEGNRRFKIRIPLADARNRRKLRHC
;
A
#
# COMPACT_ATOMS: atom_id res chain seq x y z
N ASP A 1 -0.60 35.48 -27.55
CA ASP A 1 -1.27 34.16 -27.48
C ASP A 1 -1.90 34.02 -26.11
N GLY A 2 -3.21 34.38 -26.02
CA GLY A 2 -3.98 34.21 -24.78
C GLY A 2 -4.27 32.75 -24.51
N LYS A 3 -3.40 32.09 -23.76
CA LYS A 3 -3.61 30.71 -23.32
C LYS A 3 -4.74 30.73 -22.29
N ILE A 4 -5.92 30.23 -22.67
CA ILE A 4 -7.03 30.06 -21.74
C ILE A 4 -6.62 28.99 -20.74
N VAL A 5 -6.35 29.42 -19.50
CA VAL A 5 -6.11 28.51 -18.38
C VAL A 5 -7.47 28.11 -17.83
N LEU A 6 -7.91 26.90 -18.14
CA LEU A 6 -9.12 26.35 -17.56
C LEU A 6 -8.92 26.07 -16.06
N PRO A 7 -9.91 26.35 -15.22
CA PRO A 7 -9.83 26.03 -13.80
C PRO A 7 -9.74 24.52 -13.59
N THR A 8 -8.95 24.09 -12.60
CA THR A 8 -8.89 22.69 -12.20
C THR A 8 -10.22 22.30 -11.54
N ILE A 9 -10.85 21.25 -12.03
CA ILE A 9 -12.09 20.70 -11.48
C ILE A 9 -11.74 19.48 -10.64
N CYS A 10 -12.10 19.49 -9.34
CA CYS A 10 -11.96 18.33 -8.46
C CYS A 10 -13.29 17.59 -8.38
N ALA A 11 -13.29 16.34 -8.82
CA ALA A 11 -14.46 15.47 -8.76
C ALA A 11 -14.23 14.38 -7.70
N HIS A 12 -15.19 14.19 -6.81
CA HIS A 12 -15.17 13.17 -5.77
C HIS A 12 -16.33 12.21 -6.01
N PHE A 13 -16.02 10.95 -6.22
CA PHE A 13 -17.00 9.89 -6.43
C PHE A 13 -17.01 8.99 -5.20
N ASP A 14 -18.04 9.13 -4.37
CA ASP A 14 -18.31 8.19 -3.29
C ASP A 14 -18.98 6.95 -3.87
N GLU A 15 -18.59 5.77 -3.38
CA GLU A 15 -19.04 4.48 -3.90
C GLU A 15 -18.90 4.39 -5.43
N VAL A 16 -17.65 4.54 -5.93
CA VAL A 16 -17.37 4.55 -7.37
C VAL A 16 -17.90 3.30 -8.10
N ASN A 17 -18.03 2.18 -7.40
CA ASN A 17 -18.64 0.96 -7.91
C ASN A 17 -20.06 1.19 -8.46
N GLU A 18 -20.85 2.13 -7.91
CA GLU A 18 -22.21 2.39 -8.42
C GLU A 18 -22.22 3.01 -9.82
N ILE A 19 -21.19 3.78 -10.16
CA ILE A 19 -21.05 4.48 -11.44
C ILE A 19 -20.04 3.82 -12.39
N ALA A 20 -19.24 2.86 -11.89
CA ALA A 20 -18.23 2.16 -12.67
C ALA A 20 -18.91 1.25 -13.71
N GLY A 21 -19.10 1.77 -14.91
CA GLY A 21 -19.61 1.05 -16.08
C GLY A 21 -18.62 1.06 -17.24
N PRO A 22 -18.97 0.48 -18.39
CA PRO A 22 -18.10 0.45 -19.58
C PRO A 22 -17.64 1.83 -20.04
N GLU A 23 -18.45 2.87 -19.79
CA GLU A 23 -18.16 4.25 -20.17
C GLU A 23 -17.25 4.97 -19.19
N PHE A 24 -17.04 4.43 -17.97
CA PHE A 24 -16.25 5.06 -16.94
C PHE A 24 -14.76 5.09 -17.31
N VAL A 25 -14.22 4.01 -17.89
CA VAL A 25 -12.82 3.93 -18.33
C VAL A 25 -12.47 5.00 -19.36
N PRO A 26 -13.21 5.13 -20.48
CA PRO A 26 -12.97 6.19 -21.45
C PRO A 26 -13.12 7.59 -20.86
N MET A 27 -14.05 7.77 -19.93
CA MET A 27 -14.26 9.05 -19.24
C MET A 27 -13.03 9.44 -18.41
N VAL A 28 -12.55 8.56 -17.54
CA VAL A 28 -11.39 8.81 -16.67
C VAL A 28 -10.14 9.11 -17.50
N ASN A 29 -9.91 8.34 -18.56
CA ASN A 29 -8.77 8.53 -19.46
C ASN A 29 -8.79 9.92 -20.16
N LYS A 30 -9.96 10.41 -20.55
CA LYS A 30 -10.09 11.72 -21.21
C LYS A 30 -10.03 12.87 -20.22
N LEU A 31 -10.59 12.71 -19.04
CA LEU A 31 -10.68 13.77 -18.04
C LEU A 31 -9.30 14.13 -17.45
N GLY A 32 -8.38 13.17 -17.32
CA GLY A 32 -7.02 13.42 -16.83
C GLY A 32 -6.26 14.47 -17.65
N GLY A 33 -6.44 14.48 -18.98
CA GLY A 33 -5.85 15.47 -19.89
C GLY A 33 -6.56 16.84 -19.90
N SER A 34 -7.77 16.92 -19.35
CA SER A 34 -8.63 18.12 -19.40
C SER A 34 -8.64 18.93 -18.12
N GLY A 35 -7.68 18.70 -17.21
CA GLY A 35 -7.58 19.44 -15.95
C GLY A 35 -8.52 18.97 -14.83
N PHE A 36 -9.14 17.81 -14.99
CA PHE A 36 -9.89 17.16 -13.93
C PHE A 36 -8.96 16.41 -12.97
N ARG A 37 -9.26 16.52 -11.68
CA ARG A 37 -8.69 15.69 -10.63
C ARG A 37 -9.79 14.84 -10.02
N ILE A 38 -9.66 13.52 -10.17
CA ILE A 38 -10.67 12.57 -9.73
C ILE A 38 -10.21 11.88 -8.46
N THR A 39 -11.07 11.87 -7.45
CA THR A 39 -10.91 11.04 -6.26
C THR A 39 -12.08 10.07 -6.22
N ALA A 40 -11.78 8.78 -6.21
CA ALA A 40 -12.77 7.73 -6.16
C ALA A 40 -12.65 6.97 -4.84
N TYR A 41 -13.78 6.72 -4.19
CA TYR A 41 -13.86 5.95 -2.97
C TYR A 41 -14.59 4.63 -3.24
N THR A 42 -14.06 3.55 -2.68
CA THR A 42 -14.70 2.23 -2.73
C THR A 42 -14.39 1.46 -1.45
N GLN A 43 -15.25 0.54 -1.09
CA GLN A 43 -15.05 -0.31 0.09
C GLN A 43 -14.18 -1.53 -0.25
N SER A 44 -14.27 -2.01 -1.49
CA SER A 44 -13.56 -3.20 -1.95
C SER A 44 -13.29 -3.11 -3.45
N ALA A 45 -12.17 -3.70 -3.88
CA ALA A 45 -11.90 -3.90 -5.31
C ALA A 45 -12.91 -4.84 -5.97
N PHE A 46 -13.44 -5.80 -5.20
CA PHE A 46 -14.46 -6.73 -5.69
C PHE A 46 -15.78 -6.06 -6.06
N ASP A 47 -16.12 -4.94 -5.41
CA ASP A 47 -17.34 -4.20 -5.73
C ASP A 47 -17.25 -3.60 -7.14
N ILE A 48 -16.07 -3.09 -7.51
CA ILE A 48 -15.81 -2.60 -8.88
C ILE A 48 -15.86 -3.78 -9.87
N GLU A 49 -15.20 -4.89 -9.53
CA GLU A 49 -15.16 -6.09 -10.37
C GLU A 49 -16.58 -6.66 -10.61
N ALA A 50 -17.38 -6.76 -9.56
CA ALA A 50 -18.76 -7.24 -9.62
C ALA A 50 -19.64 -6.33 -10.50
N LYS A 51 -19.47 -5.02 -10.41
CA LYS A 51 -20.26 -4.05 -11.21
C LYS A 51 -19.88 -4.06 -12.68
N VAL A 52 -18.57 -4.12 -12.96
CA VAL A 52 -18.05 -4.13 -14.34
C VAL A 52 -18.26 -5.48 -15.02
N GLY A 53 -18.33 -6.56 -14.23
CA GLY A 53 -18.49 -7.94 -14.72
C GLY A 53 -17.25 -8.51 -15.43
N ASP A 54 -16.13 -7.79 -15.42
CA ASP A 54 -14.88 -8.16 -16.08
C ASP A 54 -13.69 -7.68 -15.25
N LYS A 55 -12.88 -8.64 -14.81
CA LYS A 55 -11.70 -8.38 -13.99
C LYS A 55 -10.65 -7.51 -14.69
N ALA A 56 -10.44 -7.70 -16.00
CA ALA A 56 -9.46 -6.92 -16.76
C ALA A 56 -9.88 -5.46 -16.86
N LYS A 57 -11.19 -5.20 -17.08
CA LYS A 57 -11.72 -3.83 -17.11
C LYS A 57 -11.69 -3.18 -15.74
N ALA A 58 -11.99 -3.92 -14.67
CA ALA A 58 -11.86 -3.43 -13.31
C ALA A 58 -10.41 -3.05 -12.99
N GLY A 59 -9.43 -3.87 -13.42
CA GLY A 59 -8.01 -3.55 -13.35
C GLY A 59 -7.67 -2.25 -14.06
N GLN A 60 -8.16 -2.06 -15.31
CA GLN A 60 -7.95 -0.82 -16.05
C GLN A 60 -8.48 0.43 -15.34
N ILE A 61 -9.61 0.31 -14.62
CA ILE A 61 -10.13 1.42 -13.82
C ILE A 61 -9.17 1.77 -12.70
N LEU A 62 -8.68 0.77 -11.97
CA LEU A 62 -7.76 0.95 -10.85
C LEU A 62 -6.41 1.51 -11.31
N ASP A 63 -5.88 1.04 -12.43
CA ASP A 63 -4.59 1.46 -13.00
C ASP A 63 -4.59 2.93 -13.47
N ASN A 64 -5.77 3.52 -13.69
CA ASN A 64 -5.88 4.94 -14.02
C ASN A 64 -5.67 5.88 -12.82
N PHE A 65 -5.61 5.34 -11.60
CA PHE A 65 -5.38 6.14 -10.41
C PHE A 65 -3.90 6.07 -9.99
N ASN A 66 -3.20 7.21 -10.07
CA ASN A 66 -1.78 7.34 -9.73
C ASN A 66 -1.53 7.34 -8.22
N HIS A 67 -2.57 7.53 -7.42
CA HIS A 67 -2.49 7.58 -5.96
C HIS A 67 -3.44 6.56 -5.35
N LEU A 68 -2.96 5.80 -4.40
CA LEU A 68 -3.75 4.84 -3.63
C LEU A 68 -3.64 5.16 -2.14
N VAL A 69 -4.77 5.39 -1.50
CA VAL A 69 -4.85 5.54 -0.05
C VAL A 69 -5.74 4.42 0.48
N MET A 70 -5.16 3.53 1.27
CA MET A 70 -5.85 2.37 1.79
C MET A 70 -5.94 2.42 3.31
N LEU A 71 -7.16 2.52 3.82
CA LEU A 71 -7.47 2.31 5.23
C LEU A 71 -7.50 0.81 5.52
N ARG A 72 -7.79 0.46 6.78
CA ARG A 72 -7.96 -0.95 7.16
C ARG A 72 -9.03 -1.62 6.30
N VAL A 73 -8.65 -2.69 5.64
CA VAL A 73 -9.55 -3.56 4.87
C VAL A 73 -9.68 -4.92 5.55
N ARG A 74 -10.69 -5.71 5.17
CA ARG A 74 -10.91 -7.05 5.72
C ARG A 74 -10.43 -8.17 4.81
N SER A 75 -10.28 -7.88 3.52
CA SER A 75 -9.90 -8.85 2.50
C SER A 75 -8.40 -8.79 2.20
N VAL A 76 -7.73 -9.92 2.29
CA VAL A 76 -6.33 -10.09 1.89
C VAL A 76 -6.14 -9.71 0.42
N THR A 77 -7.09 -10.06 -0.46
CA THR A 77 -7.02 -9.73 -1.88
C THR A 77 -7.07 -8.22 -2.10
N THR A 78 -7.92 -7.49 -1.37
CA THR A 78 -7.94 -6.03 -1.43
C THR A 78 -6.65 -5.43 -0.88
N ALA A 79 -6.09 -5.98 0.21
CA ALA A 79 -4.81 -5.53 0.75
C ALA A 79 -3.66 -5.70 -0.26
N LYS A 80 -3.66 -6.76 -1.05
CA LYS A 80 -2.67 -7.02 -2.10
C LYS A 80 -2.62 -5.95 -3.18
N LEU A 81 -3.70 -5.24 -3.46
CA LEU A 81 -3.67 -4.10 -4.40
C LEU A 81 -2.66 -3.03 -3.98
N LEU A 82 -2.39 -2.92 -2.69
CA LEU A 82 -1.38 -2.01 -2.16
C LEU A 82 -0.03 -2.70 -2.02
N THR A 83 -0.01 -3.88 -1.40
CA THR A 83 1.25 -4.54 -1.03
C THR A 83 2.04 -5.03 -2.24
N ASP A 84 1.38 -5.47 -3.31
CA ASP A 84 2.03 -5.93 -4.54
C ASP A 84 2.71 -4.76 -5.32
N GLN A 85 2.36 -3.52 -5.02
CA GLN A 85 3.00 -2.32 -5.59
C GLN A 85 4.20 -1.84 -4.76
N VAL A 86 4.43 -2.43 -3.59
CA VAL A 86 5.51 -2.04 -2.68
C VAL A 86 6.69 -3.01 -2.85
N PRO A 87 7.92 -2.51 -3.08
CA PRO A 87 9.07 -3.39 -3.25
C PRO A 87 9.44 -4.11 -1.96
N GLU A 88 10.13 -5.22 -2.14
CA GLU A 88 10.81 -5.91 -1.05
C GLU A 88 12.00 -5.10 -0.55
N VAL A 89 12.34 -5.28 0.72
CA VAL A 89 13.53 -4.71 1.36
C VAL A 89 14.46 -5.83 1.80
N GLU A 90 15.76 -5.58 1.71
CA GLU A 90 16.75 -6.52 2.25
C GLU A 90 16.89 -6.28 3.76
N VAL A 91 16.63 -7.31 4.54
CA VAL A 91 16.87 -7.33 5.98
C VAL A 91 18.05 -8.23 6.25
N VAL A 92 18.99 -7.72 7.04
CA VAL A 92 20.17 -8.46 7.46
C VAL A 92 19.89 -9.09 8.81
N HIS A 93 19.89 -10.41 8.87
CA HIS A 93 19.76 -11.17 10.09
C HIS A 93 21.13 -11.69 10.55
N LEU A 94 21.44 -11.47 11.81
CA LEU A 94 22.55 -12.07 12.47
C LEU A 94 22.06 -13.36 13.15
N THR A 95 22.55 -14.50 12.69
CA THR A 95 22.27 -15.78 13.33
C THR A 95 23.53 -16.23 14.05
N PRO A 96 23.56 -16.16 15.39
CA PRO A 96 24.67 -16.70 16.14
C PRO A 96 24.63 -18.23 16.06
N MET A 97 25.71 -18.83 15.56
CA MET A 97 25.87 -20.27 15.57
C MET A 97 26.95 -20.63 16.61
N SER A 98 26.53 -21.36 17.61
CA SER A 98 27.44 -21.96 18.61
C SER A 98 27.62 -23.43 18.30
N GLY A 99 28.82 -23.82 17.94
CA GLY A 99 29.19 -25.21 17.70
C GLY A 99 30.22 -25.70 18.71
N VAL A 100 30.06 -26.92 19.23
CA VAL A 100 31.06 -27.61 20.01
C VAL A 100 31.56 -28.78 19.15
N THR A 101 32.87 -28.78 18.89
CA THR A 101 33.51 -29.89 18.17
C THR A 101 34.36 -30.69 19.13
N ASP A 102 34.11 -32.00 19.15
CA ASP A 102 34.96 -32.96 19.88
C ASP A 102 36.32 -33.05 19.19
N THR A 103 37.38 -32.87 19.91
CA THR A 103 38.76 -33.01 19.42
C THR A 103 39.26 -34.38 19.70
N ALA A 104 39.46 -35.17 18.64
CA ALA A 104 40.01 -36.54 18.72
C ALA A 104 41.49 -36.61 19.13
N ALA A 105 42.07 -35.53 19.68
CA ALA A 105 43.45 -35.50 20.15
C ALA A 105 43.53 -36.02 21.59
N GLN A 106 43.79 -37.30 21.73
CA GLN A 106 44.08 -37.91 23.05
C GLN A 106 45.29 -37.24 23.70
N GLY A 107 45.08 -36.62 24.86
CA GLY A 107 46.19 -36.30 25.80
C GLY A 107 46.45 -34.87 26.14
N THR A 108 45.65 -33.89 25.73
CA THR A 108 45.89 -32.46 26.05
C THR A 108 44.99 -31.86 27.13
N GLY A 109 44.02 -32.62 27.67
CA GLY A 109 43.12 -32.16 28.73
C GLY A 109 42.08 -31.11 28.31
N VAL A 110 41.93 -30.83 27.00
CA VAL A 110 40.92 -29.95 26.45
C VAL A 110 40.13 -30.79 25.42
N ASP A 111 39.01 -31.36 25.87
CA ASP A 111 38.24 -32.29 25.08
C ASP A 111 37.28 -31.59 24.11
N PHE A 112 37.08 -30.27 24.22
CA PHE A 112 36.10 -29.55 23.41
C PHE A 112 36.65 -28.20 22.93
N ILE A 113 36.44 -27.87 21.65
CA ILE A 113 36.67 -26.54 21.10
C ILE A 113 35.29 -25.91 20.84
N SER A 114 35.00 -24.85 21.58
CA SER A 114 33.81 -24.02 21.31
C SER A 114 34.11 -23.06 20.18
N ARG A 115 33.30 -23.09 19.14
CA ARG A 115 33.34 -22.15 18.02
C ARG A 115 32.08 -21.34 18.00
N ASN A 116 32.20 -20.03 18.05
CA ASN A 116 31.12 -19.09 17.81
C ASN A 116 31.32 -18.45 16.43
N ASP A 117 30.46 -18.76 15.51
CA ASP A 117 30.45 -18.13 14.20
C ASP A 117 29.17 -17.31 14.06
N ASP A 118 29.33 -16.03 13.75
CA ASP A 118 28.23 -15.14 13.43
C ASP A 118 27.97 -15.19 11.92
N ILE A 119 26.81 -15.71 11.52
CA ILE A 119 26.42 -15.75 10.11
C ILE A 119 25.48 -14.61 9.79
N TRP A 120 25.94 -13.73 8.90
CA TRP A 120 25.13 -12.66 8.33
C TRP A 120 24.34 -13.19 7.14
N THR A 121 23.03 -13.29 7.29
CA THR A 121 22.13 -13.71 6.20
C THR A 121 21.30 -12.53 5.74
N LYS A 122 21.33 -12.25 4.44
CA LYS A 122 20.44 -11.27 3.80
C LYS A 122 19.20 -11.96 3.31
N THR A 123 18.04 -11.52 3.75
CA THR A 123 16.74 -12.02 3.31
C THR A 123 15.92 -10.87 2.77
N LYS A 124 15.27 -11.08 1.62
CA LYS A 124 14.29 -10.14 1.09
C LYS A 124 12.95 -10.38 1.74
N VAL A 125 12.38 -9.33 2.28
CA VAL A 125 11.05 -9.36 2.90
C VAL A 125 10.17 -8.25 2.33
N PRO A 126 8.85 -8.44 2.19
CA PRO A 126 7.96 -7.37 1.81
C PRO A 126 8.06 -6.21 2.81
N MET A 127 8.13 -4.97 2.31
CA MET A 127 8.16 -3.79 3.19
C MET A 127 6.85 -3.60 3.94
N ILE A 128 5.73 -4.00 3.33
CA ILE A 128 4.39 -3.97 3.90
C ILE A 128 3.74 -5.30 3.56
N GLU A 129 3.33 -6.04 4.56
CA GLU A 129 2.58 -7.28 4.37
C GLU A 129 1.07 -7.02 4.33
N PRO A 130 0.28 -7.88 3.66
CA PRO A 130 -1.18 -7.77 3.73
C PRO A 130 -1.73 -7.74 5.16
N ALA A 131 -1.10 -8.45 6.09
CA ALA A 131 -1.45 -8.44 7.51
C ALA A 131 -1.37 -7.04 8.12
N ASP A 132 -0.33 -6.26 7.78
CA ASP A 132 -0.16 -4.90 8.28
C ASP A 132 -1.35 -3.99 7.91
N VAL A 133 -1.92 -4.22 6.72
CA VAL A 133 -3.08 -3.46 6.23
C VAL A 133 -4.37 -3.88 6.95
N LEU A 134 -4.54 -5.18 7.20
CA LEU A 134 -5.70 -5.73 7.91
C LEU A 134 -5.73 -5.30 9.39
N GLU A 135 -4.56 -5.11 10.00
CA GLU A 135 -4.40 -4.77 11.41
C GLU A 135 -4.31 -3.26 11.67
N LEU A 136 -4.40 -2.43 10.62
CA LEU A 136 -4.34 -0.97 10.78
C LEU A 136 -5.33 -0.48 11.84
N PRO A 137 -4.87 0.35 12.80
CA PRO A 137 -5.74 1.01 13.73
C PRO A 137 -6.71 1.97 13.06
N GLN A 138 -7.84 2.24 13.72
CA GLN A 138 -8.82 3.19 13.22
C GLN A 138 -8.18 4.57 12.96
N GLY A 139 -8.49 5.16 11.80
CA GLY A 139 -7.96 6.46 11.40
C GLY A 139 -6.51 6.43 10.91
N GLN A 140 -5.94 5.25 10.69
CA GLN A 140 -4.67 5.11 9.99
C GLN A 140 -4.87 4.56 8.59
N ALA A 141 -3.95 4.90 7.68
CA ALA A 141 -3.94 4.44 6.32
C ALA A 141 -2.51 4.32 5.79
N PHE A 142 -2.31 3.46 4.81
CA PHE A 142 -1.15 3.52 3.94
C PHE A 142 -1.48 4.33 2.69
N ALA A 143 -0.55 5.16 2.25
CA ALA A 143 -0.69 5.96 1.04
C ALA A 143 0.49 5.72 0.11
N LEU A 144 0.18 5.30 -1.13
CA LEU A 144 1.11 5.24 -2.24
C LEU A 144 0.84 6.44 -3.14
N LEU A 145 1.82 7.30 -3.28
CA LEU A 145 1.73 8.51 -4.09
C LEU A 145 2.67 8.39 -5.28
N GLU A 146 2.36 9.14 -6.33
CA GLU A 146 3.19 9.26 -7.52
C GLU A 146 4.67 9.48 -7.19
N GLY A 147 5.57 8.88 -7.95
CA GLY A 147 7.01 8.92 -7.70
C GLY A 147 7.46 7.94 -6.62
N ASN A 148 6.73 6.85 -6.43
CA ASN A 148 7.08 5.76 -5.49
C ASN A 148 7.18 6.21 -4.03
N ARG A 149 6.46 7.26 -3.66
CA ARG A 149 6.41 7.78 -2.29
C ARG A 149 5.39 7.01 -1.47
N ARG A 150 5.83 6.48 -0.33
CA ARG A 150 5.04 5.63 0.57
C ARG A 150 4.96 6.28 1.93
N PHE A 151 3.75 6.33 2.48
CA PHE A 151 3.49 6.93 3.78
C PHE A 151 2.53 6.05 4.58
N LYS A 152 2.80 5.92 5.88
CA LYS A 152 1.79 5.54 6.86
C LYS A 152 1.25 6.82 7.46
N ILE A 153 -0.01 7.10 7.25
CA ILE A 153 -0.66 8.35 7.64
C ILE A 153 -1.68 8.12 8.75
N ARG A 154 -1.88 9.14 9.57
CA ARG A 154 -2.94 9.19 10.55
C ARG A 154 -3.90 10.31 10.17
N ILE A 155 -5.18 9.94 10.01
CA ILE A 155 -6.26 10.87 9.74
C ILE A 155 -6.86 11.26 11.10
N PRO A 156 -6.67 12.49 11.57
CA PRO A 156 -7.23 12.90 12.85
C PRO A 156 -8.75 12.97 12.74
N LEU A 157 -9.45 12.51 13.78
CA LEU A 157 -10.87 12.75 13.89
C LEU A 157 -11.12 14.25 13.96
N ALA A 158 -12.07 14.74 13.16
CA ALA A 158 -12.48 16.15 13.22
C ALA A 158 -13.05 16.44 14.62
N ASP A 159 -12.39 17.29 15.40
CA ASP A 159 -12.89 17.76 16.67
C ASP A 159 -14.24 18.48 16.45
N ALA A 160 -15.23 18.17 17.27
CA ALA A 160 -16.56 18.77 17.20
C ALA A 160 -16.51 20.31 17.27
N ARG A 161 -15.48 20.90 17.90
CA ARG A 161 -15.22 22.34 17.93
C ARG A 161 -14.80 22.92 16.60
N ASN A 162 -14.14 22.15 15.75
CA ASN A 162 -13.69 22.59 14.42
C ASN A 162 -14.76 22.44 13.32
N ARG A 163 -15.83 21.68 13.55
CA ARG A 163 -16.95 21.56 12.60
C ARG A 163 -17.64 22.88 12.29
N ARG A 164 -17.60 23.87 13.21
CA ARG A 164 -18.19 25.19 12.98
C ARG A 164 -17.40 26.05 11.99
N LYS A 165 -16.07 25.85 11.86
CA LYS A 165 -15.22 26.63 10.94
C LYS A 165 -15.30 26.18 9.49
N LEU A 166 -15.65 24.92 9.23
CA LEU A 166 -15.73 24.34 7.86
C LEU A 166 -17.06 24.61 7.15
N ARG A 167 -18.04 25.23 7.81
CA ARG A 167 -19.34 25.60 7.22
C ARG A 167 -19.34 26.97 6.52
N HIS A 168 -18.22 27.66 6.49
CA HIS A 168 -18.09 29.01 5.93
C HIS A 168 -16.98 29.13 4.87
N CYS A 169 -16.55 27.99 4.29
CA CYS A 169 -15.69 27.98 3.09
C CYS A 169 -16.49 27.52 1.88
#